data_5d6b19e99f81fd9bf65e48f2d44bc3d9
#
_entry.id   5d6b19e99f81fd9bf65e48f2d44bc3d9
#
_cell.length_a   1.000
_cell.length_b   1.000
_cell.length_c   1.000
_cell.angle_alpha   90.00
_cell.angle_beta   90.00
_cell.angle_gamma   90.00
#
_symmetry.space_group_name_H-M   'P 1'
#
loop_
_entity.id
_entity.type
_entity.pdbx_description
1 polymer ?
#
loop_
_entity_poly.entity_id
_entity_poly.type
_entity_poly.pdbx_seq_one_letter_code
_entity_poly.pdbx_strand_id
1 'polypeptide(L)'
;MHGLRDDLTDPREWLEDVEGDRPLEWVKERNALALDAIGEPSADPSYQRLLDIMDSNEKIPYIGRVLNGLYYNYWQDEKNVRGVWRRCTLDEYRKEEPEWETVLDLDVLGAQDGVSWVWGGSTLLDEGSDVRRDRVILRLSRGGSDATVAREFDLDTKAFVPPSEGGFELPEAKSRFCYKDRDTLLVGGVFGDEEMTDSGYA
;
A
#
# COMPACT_ATOMS: atom_id res chain seq x y z
N MET A 1 4.34 -43.18 -15.38
CA MET A 1 5.67 -42.64 -15.10
C MET A 1 6.08 -41.81 -16.29
N HIS A 2 5.85 -40.50 -16.24
CA HIS A 2 6.40 -39.55 -17.21
C HIS A 2 7.65 -38.99 -16.57
N GLY A 3 8.82 -39.36 -17.09
CA GLY A 3 10.08 -38.75 -16.70
C GLY A 3 10.04 -37.28 -17.06
N LEU A 4 10.11 -36.45 -16.05
CA LEU A 4 10.45 -35.01 -16.18
C LEU A 4 11.83 -34.96 -16.85
N ARG A 5 11.98 -34.14 -17.87
CA ARG A 5 13.25 -33.90 -18.54
C ARG A 5 14.15 -33.10 -17.58
N ASP A 6 15.10 -33.82 -16.96
CA ASP A 6 16.10 -33.25 -16.04
C ASP A 6 17.21 -32.44 -16.73
N ASP A 7 17.04 -32.09 -18.01
CA ASP A 7 18.11 -31.45 -18.82
C ASP A 7 17.77 -30.08 -19.41
N LEU A 8 16.70 -29.42 -18.95
CA LEU A 8 16.38 -28.05 -19.33
C LEU A 8 17.01 -27.07 -18.36
N THR A 9 18.32 -26.87 -18.44
CA THR A 9 18.97 -25.71 -17.79
C THR A 9 18.44 -24.42 -18.46
N ASP A 10 17.80 -23.58 -17.69
CA ASP A 10 17.41 -22.24 -18.16
C ASP A 10 18.69 -21.38 -18.32
N PRO A 11 19.04 -20.95 -19.55
CA PRO A 11 20.22 -20.13 -19.76
C PRO A 11 20.10 -18.74 -19.11
N ARG A 12 18.95 -18.41 -18.55
CA ARG A 12 18.64 -17.13 -17.89
C ARG A 12 18.35 -17.28 -16.39
N GLU A 13 18.55 -18.44 -15.79
CA GLU A 13 18.40 -18.70 -14.36
C GLU A 13 19.15 -17.67 -13.50
N TRP A 14 20.26 -17.14 -13.99
CA TRP A 14 21.03 -16.09 -13.32
C TRP A 14 20.27 -14.74 -13.17
N LEU A 15 19.15 -14.53 -13.86
CA LEU A 15 18.27 -13.37 -13.66
C LEU A 15 17.38 -13.50 -12.41
N GLU A 16 17.28 -14.67 -11.81
CA GLU A 16 16.52 -14.93 -10.59
C GLU A 16 17.19 -14.32 -9.36
N ASP A 17 18.50 -14.06 -9.44
CA ASP A 17 19.21 -13.28 -8.42
C ASP A 17 18.85 -11.80 -8.54
N VAL A 18 17.73 -11.40 -7.91
CA VAL A 18 17.09 -10.08 -8.05
C VAL A 18 18.03 -8.93 -7.64
N GLU A 19 18.94 -9.15 -6.70
CA GLU A 19 19.87 -8.14 -6.16
C GLU A 19 21.30 -8.32 -6.69
N GLY A 20 21.56 -9.33 -7.53
CA GLY A 20 22.87 -9.61 -8.10
C GLY A 20 23.36 -8.53 -9.05
N ASP A 21 24.66 -8.23 -9.00
CA ASP A 21 25.28 -7.22 -9.88
C ASP A 21 25.02 -7.52 -11.37
N ARG A 22 25.16 -8.78 -11.79
CA ARG A 22 25.00 -9.20 -13.19
C ARG A 22 23.56 -9.02 -13.72
N PRO A 23 22.49 -9.45 -13.02
CA PRO A 23 21.12 -9.13 -13.40
C PRO A 23 20.84 -7.62 -13.48
N LEU A 24 21.30 -6.87 -12.48
CA LEU A 24 21.09 -5.42 -12.41
C LEU A 24 21.80 -4.68 -13.55
N GLU A 25 23.02 -5.07 -13.94
CA GLU A 25 23.69 -4.52 -15.12
C GLU A 25 22.94 -4.83 -16.41
N TRP A 26 22.50 -6.06 -16.58
CA TRP A 26 21.72 -6.44 -17.75
C TRP A 26 20.41 -5.63 -17.88
N VAL A 27 19.70 -5.44 -16.76
CA VAL A 27 18.48 -4.59 -16.74
C VAL A 27 18.80 -3.16 -17.15
N LYS A 28 19.87 -2.57 -16.60
CA LYS A 28 20.31 -1.20 -16.98
C LYS A 28 20.61 -1.07 -18.47
N GLU A 29 21.31 -2.06 -19.05
CA GLU A 29 21.58 -2.08 -20.49
C GLU A 29 20.29 -2.19 -21.31
N ARG A 30 19.34 -3.05 -20.90
CA ARG A 30 18.05 -3.20 -21.61
C ARG A 30 17.21 -1.93 -21.50
N ASN A 31 17.21 -1.27 -20.35
CA ASN A 31 16.53 0.02 -20.16
C ASN A 31 17.13 1.10 -21.07
N ALA A 32 18.45 1.17 -21.16
CA ALA A 32 19.10 2.13 -22.06
C ALA A 32 18.73 1.90 -23.54
N LEU A 33 18.72 0.63 -23.99
CA LEU A 33 18.29 0.27 -25.35
C LEU A 33 16.81 0.59 -25.60
N ALA A 34 15.96 0.39 -24.59
CA ALA A 34 14.53 0.73 -24.69
C ALA A 34 14.34 2.24 -24.84
N LEU A 35 15.01 3.06 -24.01
CA LEU A 35 14.95 4.51 -24.10
C LEU A 35 15.50 5.05 -25.43
N ASP A 36 16.57 4.44 -25.95
CA ASP A 36 17.11 4.79 -27.29
C ASP A 36 16.10 4.50 -28.40
N ALA A 37 15.33 3.40 -28.28
CA ALA A 37 14.37 2.97 -29.29
C ALA A 37 13.04 3.74 -29.25
N ILE A 38 12.52 4.06 -28.05
CA ILE A 38 11.19 4.68 -27.87
C ILE A 38 11.25 6.16 -27.47
N GLY A 39 12.43 6.66 -27.10
CA GLY A 39 12.63 8.01 -26.56
C GLY A 39 12.35 8.10 -25.05
N GLU A 40 12.68 9.26 -24.48
CA GLU A 40 12.39 9.56 -23.08
C GLU A 40 10.89 9.80 -22.88
N PRO A 41 10.21 9.05 -22.00
CA PRO A 41 8.77 9.20 -21.77
C PRO A 41 8.35 10.62 -21.38
N SER A 42 9.20 11.32 -20.61
CA SER A 42 8.95 12.71 -20.19
C SER A 42 8.99 13.74 -21.32
N ALA A 43 9.55 13.37 -22.48
CA ALA A 43 9.56 14.20 -23.68
C ALA A 43 8.28 14.05 -24.52
N ASP A 44 7.45 13.05 -24.26
CA ASP A 44 6.19 12.86 -24.96
C ASP A 44 5.12 13.87 -24.46
N PRO A 45 4.40 14.56 -25.35
CA PRO A 45 3.35 15.51 -24.95
C PRO A 45 2.25 14.89 -24.09
N SER A 46 2.01 13.58 -24.18
CA SER A 46 1.04 12.87 -23.39
C SER A 46 1.45 12.73 -21.91
N TYR A 47 2.76 12.74 -21.64
CA TYR A 47 3.28 12.62 -20.28
C TYR A 47 2.77 13.74 -19.38
N GLN A 48 2.99 15.01 -19.79
CA GLN A 48 2.55 16.16 -19.01
C GLN A 48 1.02 16.18 -18.85
N ARG A 49 0.28 15.86 -19.92
CA ARG A 49 -1.18 15.82 -19.87
C ARG A 49 -1.69 14.75 -18.88
N LEU A 50 -1.06 13.57 -18.86
CA LEU A 50 -1.42 12.52 -17.90
C LEU A 50 -1.09 12.93 -16.47
N LEU A 51 0.06 13.56 -16.26
CA LEU A 51 0.45 14.08 -14.94
C LEU A 51 -0.55 15.14 -14.45
N ASP A 52 -0.91 16.10 -15.29
CA ASP A 52 -1.89 17.15 -14.96
C ASP A 52 -3.26 16.55 -14.58
N ILE A 53 -3.69 15.48 -15.26
CA ILE A 53 -4.93 14.76 -14.93
C ILE A 53 -4.81 14.05 -13.58
N MET A 54 -3.68 13.39 -13.31
CA MET A 54 -3.44 12.66 -12.07
C MET A 54 -3.32 13.60 -10.87
N ASP A 55 -2.73 14.76 -11.06
CA ASP A 55 -2.52 15.78 -10.02
C ASP A 55 -3.72 16.73 -9.86
N SER A 56 -4.69 16.67 -10.77
CA SER A 56 -5.87 17.53 -10.73
C SER A 56 -6.68 17.39 -9.44
N ASN A 57 -7.17 18.52 -8.94
CA ASN A 57 -8.11 18.59 -7.83
C ASN A 57 -9.58 18.50 -8.26
N GLU A 58 -9.86 18.41 -9.58
CA GLU A 58 -11.22 18.32 -10.13
C GLU A 58 -11.80 16.90 -10.08
N LYS A 59 -11.09 15.95 -9.45
CA LYS A 59 -11.59 14.56 -9.26
C LYS A 59 -12.72 14.52 -8.24
N ILE A 60 -13.71 13.67 -8.49
CA ILE A 60 -14.75 13.37 -7.50
C ILE A 60 -14.12 12.56 -6.35
N PRO A 61 -14.24 13.02 -5.09
CA PRO A 61 -13.75 12.27 -3.95
C PRO A 61 -14.50 10.93 -3.81
N TYR A 62 -13.85 9.82 -4.11
CA TYR A 62 -14.44 8.50 -3.97
C TYR A 62 -14.54 8.10 -2.49
N ILE A 63 -15.72 7.68 -2.05
CA ILE A 63 -15.94 7.21 -0.69
C ILE A 63 -15.60 5.72 -0.64
N GLY A 64 -14.46 5.41 -0.05
CA GLY A 64 -14.01 4.03 0.11
C GLY A 64 -14.74 3.30 1.24
N ARG A 65 -15.21 4.02 2.25
CA ARG A 65 -15.88 3.42 3.42
C ARG A 65 -16.75 4.43 4.17
N VAL A 66 -17.80 3.94 4.80
CA VAL A 66 -18.64 4.71 5.74
C VAL A 66 -18.57 4.02 7.10
N LEU A 67 -18.09 4.72 8.13
CA LEU A 67 -17.95 4.22 9.50
C LEU A 67 -18.48 5.24 10.48
N ASN A 68 -19.31 4.82 11.43
CA ASN A 68 -19.86 5.66 12.49
C ASN A 68 -20.50 6.97 11.95
N GLY A 69 -21.13 6.92 10.76
CA GLY A 69 -21.73 8.09 10.11
C GLY A 69 -20.73 9.02 9.40
N LEU A 70 -19.45 8.68 9.38
CA LEU A 70 -18.40 9.43 8.68
C LEU A 70 -18.01 8.75 7.37
N TYR A 71 -17.78 9.56 6.35
CA TYR A 71 -17.47 9.18 4.98
C TYR A 71 -15.97 9.30 4.76
N TYR A 72 -15.28 8.19 4.55
CA TYR A 72 -13.83 8.12 4.41
C TYR A 72 -13.41 8.12 2.95
N ASN A 73 -12.45 8.97 2.63
CA ASN A 73 -11.83 9.12 1.32
C ASN A 73 -10.32 9.04 1.44
N TYR A 74 -9.67 8.42 0.47
CA TYR A 74 -8.24 8.53 0.26
C TYR A 74 -7.99 9.47 -0.91
N TRP A 75 -7.17 10.51 -0.69
CA TRP A 75 -6.97 11.59 -1.65
C TRP A 75 -5.50 11.78 -1.96
N GLN A 76 -5.19 11.91 -3.23
CA GLN A 76 -3.86 12.25 -3.73
C GLN A 76 -4.00 13.42 -4.71
N ASP A 77 -3.07 14.36 -4.64
CA ASP A 77 -2.94 15.49 -5.55
C ASP A 77 -1.48 15.97 -5.54
N GLU A 78 -1.20 17.11 -6.18
CA GLU A 78 0.13 17.72 -6.23
C GLU A 78 0.72 17.98 -4.84
N LYS A 79 -0.11 18.30 -3.84
CA LYS A 79 0.32 18.61 -2.46
C LYS A 79 0.48 17.34 -1.61
N ASN A 80 -0.39 16.37 -1.82
CA ASN A 80 -0.46 15.12 -1.06
C ASN A 80 0.00 13.97 -1.97
N VAL A 81 1.30 13.95 -2.26
CA VAL A 81 1.90 13.02 -3.25
C VAL A 81 1.73 11.56 -2.83
N ARG A 82 1.95 11.27 -1.54
CA ARG A 82 1.71 9.94 -0.96
C ARG A 82 0.29 9.75 -0.48
N GLY A 83 -0.45 10.84 -0.39
CA GLY A 83 -1.88 10.87 -0.13
C GLY A 83 -2.26 11.09 1.33
N VAL A 84 -3.50 11.53 1.48
CA VAL A 84 -4.13 11.77 2.78
C VAL A 84 -5.38 10.93 2.92
N TRP A 85 -5.49 10.18 4.01
CA TRP A 85 -6.73 9.53 4.41
C TRP A 85 -7.54 10.52 5.23
N ARG A 86 -8.73 10.83 4.78
CA ARG A 86 -9.58 11.89 5.33
C ARG A 86 -11.02 11.45 5.45
N ARG A 87 -11.80 12.16 6.25
CA ARG A 87 -13.22 11.86 6.47
C ARG A 87 -14.04 13.13 6.61
N CYS A 88 -15.34 13.03 6.35
CA CYS A 88 -16.31 14.08 6.62
C CYS A 88 -17.69 13.49 6.93
N THR A 89 -18.65 14.33 7.32
CA THR A 89 -20.06 13.92 7.46
C THR A 89 -20.72 13.86 6.08
N LEU A 90 -21.90 13.23 6.00
CA LEU A 90 -22.68 13.23 4.76
C LEU A 90 -23.09 14.64 4.34
N ASP A 91 -23.42 15.51 5.30
CA ASP A 91 -23.83 16.88 5.01
C ASP A 91 -22.67 17.70 4.43
N GLU A 92 -21.45 17.49 4.93
CA GLU A 92 -20.25 18.06 4.33
C GLU A 92 -20.00 17.52 2.92
N TYR A 93 -20.08 16.20 2.74
CA TYR A 93 -19.82 15.56 1.45
C TYR A 93 -20.77 16.04 0.32
N ARG A 94 -21.97 16.52 0.67
CA ARG A 94 -22.94 17.06 -0.29
C ARG A 94 -22.67 18.48 -0.73
N LYS A 95 -21.76 19.18 -0.07
CA LYS A 95 -21.37 20.54 -0.44
C LYS A 95 -20.53 20.53 -1.71
N GLU A 96 -20.52 21.62 -2.42
CA GLU A 96 -19.63 21.84 -3.58
C GLU A 96 -18.15 21.82 -3.12
N GLU A 97 -17.87 22.39 -1.96
CA GLU A 97 -16.56 22.39 -1.31
C GLU A 97 -16.66 21.77 0.10
N PRO A 98 -16.50 20.43 0.24
CA PRO A 98 -16.55 19.76 1.52
C PRO A 98 -15.36 20.10 2.41
N GLU A 99 -15.61 20.31 3.70
CA GLU A 99 -14.55 20.36 4.72
C GLU A 99 -14.17 18.92 5.14
N TRP A 100 -12.91 18.56 4.93
CA TRP A 100 -12.39 17.25 5.25
C TRP A 100 -11.54 17.26 6.51
N GLU A 101 -11.83 16.36 7.43
CA GLU A 101 -10.98 16.07 8.58
C GLU A 101 -9.89 15.08 8.16
N THR A 102 -8.61 15.45 8.31
CA THR A 102 -7.49 14.54 8.11
C THR A 102 -7.46 13.48 9.19
N VAL A 103 -7.42 12.22 8.78
CA VAL A 103 -7.26 11.05 9.66
C VAL A 103 -5.78 10.65 9.70
N LEU A 104 -5.15 10.49 8.54
CA LEU A 104 -3.74 10.16 8.41
C LEU A 104 -3.18 10.82 7.14
N ASP A 105 -2.06 11.52 7.27
CA ASP A 105 -1.28 12.06 6.18
C ASP A 105 -0.03 11.20 5.97
N LEU A 106 0.08 10.56 4.78
CA LEU A 106 1.20 9.66 4.49
C LEU A 106 2.50 10.39 4.16
N ASP A 107 2.45 11.62 3.68
CA ASP A 107 3.65 12.42 3.45
C ASP A 107 4.26 12.84 4.79
N VAL A 108 3.42 13.24 5.75
CA VAL A 108 3.85 13.55 7.13
C VAL A 108 4.39 12.32 7.84
N LEU A 109 3.67 11.18 7.76
CA LEU A 109 4.12 9.91 8.34
C LEU A 109 5.46 9.48 7.74
N GLY A 110 5.59 9.59 6.43
CA GLY A 110 6.82 9.24 5.72
C GLY A 110 8.02 10.09 6.15
N ALA A 111 7.81 11.39 6.36
CA ALA A 111 8.83 12.30 6.87
C ALA A 111 9.25 11.96 8.31
N GLN A 112 8.30 11.54 9.16
CA GLN A 112 8.57 11.13 10.55
C GLN A 112 9.35 9.82 10.62
N ASP A 113 8.95 8.83 9.82
CA ASP A 113 9.54 7.48 9.84
C ASP A 113 10.80 7.38 8.96
N GLY A 114 11.10 8.38 8.11
CA GLY A 114 12.18 8.32 7.11
C GLY A 114 11.91 7.29 6.00
N VAL A 115 10.65 7.00 5.71
CA VAL A 115 10.19 5.95 4.79
C VAL A 115 9.17 6.50 3.81
N SER A 116 9.32 6.20 2.53
CA SER A 116 8.31 6.53 1.52
C SER A 116 7.14 5.53 1.58
N TRP A 117 6.19 5.79 2.49
CA TRP A 117 5.02 4.95 2.65
C TRP A 117 4.03 5.07 1.49
N VAL A 118 3.49 3.93 1.07
CA VAL A 118 2.40 3.83 0.09
C VAL A 118 1.22 3.13 0.75
N TRP A 119 0.03 3.68 0.54
CA TRP A 119 -1.22 3.18 1.09
C TRP A 119 -1.60 1.82 0.50
N GLY A 120 -1.67 0.79 1.34
CA GLY A 120 -2.12 -0.56 0.99
C GLY A 120 -3.56 -0.88 1.42
N GLY A 121 -4.26 0.08 2.01
CA GLY A 121 -5.64 -0.10 2.47
C GLY A 121 -5.77 -0.31 3.97
N SER A 122 -7.01 -0.53 4.43
CA SER A 122 -7.35 -0.74 5.83
C SER A 122 -8.24 -1.97 6.02
N THR A 123 -8.00 -2.71 7.10
CA THR A 123 -8.84 -3.82 7.57
C THR A 123 -9.55 -3.41 8.86
N LEU A 124 -10.88 -3.46 8.86
CA LEU A 124 -11.70 -2.99 9.97
C LEU A 124 -11.88 -4.09 11.02
N LEU A 125 -11.83 -3.70 12.30
CA LEU A 125 -12.42 -4.47 13.37
C LEU A 125 -13.95 -4.27 13.32
N ASP A 126 -14.69 -5.33 12.98
CA ASP A 126 -16.15 -5.33 12.92
C ASP A 126 -16.74 -6.23 14.01
N GLU A 127 -17.06 -5.62 15.15
CA GLU A 127 -17.66 -6.29 16.31
C GLU A 127 -19.20 -6.31 16.23
N GLY A 128 -19.76 -6.00 15.07
CA GLY A 128 -21.21 -5.97 14.82
C GLY A 128 -21.78 -4.57 14.65
N SER A 129 -23.09 -4.49 14.34
CA SER A 129 -23.75 -3.23 13.99
C SER A 129 -23.90 -2.27 15.15
N ASP A 130 -23.96 -2.79 16.37
CA ASP A 130 -24.28 -2.02 17.57
C ASP A 130 -23.02 -1.52 18.31
N VAL A 131 -21.85 -1.91 17.81
CA VAL A 131 -20.55 -1.50 18.38
C VAL A 131 -19.93 -0.42 17.54
N ARG A 132 -19.42 0.63 18.19
CA ARG A 132 -18.66 1.68 17.53
C ARG A 132 -17.37 1.10 16.91
N ARG A 133 -17.18 1.36 15.63
CA ARG A 133 -16.00 0.94 14.91
C ARG A 133 -14.89 1.96 15.12
N ASP A 134 -13.92 1.65 15.95
CA ASP A 134 -12.82 2.53 16.34
C ASP A 134 -11.44 2.03 15.92
N ARG A 135 -11.31 0.76 15.51
CA ARG A 135 -10.02 0.13 15.18
C ARG A 135 -9.95 -0.35 13.74
N VAL A 136 -8.81 -0.08 13.13
CA VAL A 136 -8.42 -0.61 11.82
C VAL A 136 -6.96 -1.02 11.83
N ILE A 137 -6.60 -2.00 11.02
CA ILE A 137 -5.19 -2.24 10.68
C ILE A 137 -4.92 -1.61 9.33
N LEU A 138 -3.93 -0.74 9.27
CA LEU A 138 -3.45 -0.10 8.06
C LEU A 138 -2.33 -0.92 7.44
N ARG A 139 -2.39 -1.15 6.14
CA ARG A 139 -1.31 -1.72 5.34
C ARG A 139 -0.52 -0.60 4.69
N LEU A 140 0.78 -0.61 4.93
CA LEU A 140 1.71 0.39 4.42
C LEU A 140 2.87 -0.34 3.73
N SER A 141 3.12 -0.03 2.47
CA SER A 141 4.26 -0.61 1.75
C SER A 141 5.40 0.40 1.61
N ARG A 142 6.64 -0.09 1.63
CA ARG A 142 7.83 0.73 1.39
C ARG A 142 8.00 0.94 -0.10
N GLY A 143 7.85 2.19 -0.55
CA GLY A 143 8.02 2.54 -1.96
C GLY A 143 7.06 1.87 -2.94
N GLY A 144 6.01 1.18 -2.48
CA GLY A 144 5.05 0.47 -3.32
C GLY A 144 5.40 -0.99 -3.59
N SER A 145 6.27 -1.63 -2.78
CA SER A 145 6.55 -3.06 -2.86
C SER A 145 5.30 -3.90 -2.55
N ASP A 146 5.30 -5.17 -2.97
CA ASP A 146 4.22 -6.14 -2.68
C ASP A 146 4.13 -6.51 -1.20
N ALA A 147 5.26 -6.44 -0.49
CA ALA A 147 5.30 -6.64 0.94
C ALA A 147 4.78 -5.40 1.67
N THR A 148 4.04 -5.60 2.76
CA THR A 148 3.47 -4.52 3.56
C THR A 148 3.74 -4.73 5.05
N VAL A 149 3.97 -3.62 5.74
CA VAL A 149 3.85 -3.54 7.20
C VAL A 149 2.38 -3.34 7.54
N ALA A 150 1.89 -4.01 8.57
CA ALA A 150 0.54 -3.81 9.08
C ALA A 150 0.59 -3.25 10.49
N ARG A 151 -0.09 -2.13 10.74
CA ARG A 151 -0.10 -1.43 12.04
C ARG A 151 -1.52 -1.08 12.43
N GLU A 152 -1.89 -1.38 13.67
CA GLU A 152 -3.19 -1.00 14.20
C GLU A 152 -3.29 0.50 14.42
N PHE A 153 -4.46 1.04 14.10
CA PHE A 153 -4.74 2.48 14.14
C PHE A 153 -6.10 2.73 14.79
N ASP A 154 -6.13 3.66 15.71
CA ASP A 154 -7.34 4.11 16.39
C ASP A 154 -7.96 5.30 15.65
N LEU A 155 -9.21 5.16 15.22
CA LEU A 155 -9.92 6.14 14.42
C LEU A 155 -10.40 7.36 15.23
N ASP A 156 -10.53 7.23 16.55
CA ASP A 156 -10.99 8.31 17.41
C ASP A 156 -9.82 9.22 17.80
N THR A 157 -8.71 8.64 18.21
CA THR A 157 -7.49 9.37 18.54
C THR A 157 -6.67 9.77 17.32
N LYS A 158 -6.93 9.13 16.16
CA LYS A 158 -6.18 9.28 14.90
C LYS A 158 -4.68 9.00 15.09
N ALA A 159 -4.38 7.91 15.78
CA ALA A 159 -3.02 7.51 16.12
C ALA A 159 -2.82 6.00 15.98
N PHE A 160 -1.59 5.59 15.70
CA PHE A 160 -1.22 4.18 15.79
C PHE A 160 -1.27 3.72 17.24
N VAL A 161 -1.76 2.48 17.44
CA VAL A 161 -1.77 1.82 18.74
C VAL A 161 -0.48 1.01 18.86
N PRO A 162 0.43 1.40 19.76
CA PRO A 162 1.69 0.70 19.88
C PRO A 162 1.49 -0.71 20.49
N PRO A 163 2.36 -1.69 20.16
CA PRO A 163 2.32 -3.02 20.77
C PRO A 163 2.39 -3.02 22.30
N SER A 164 3.06 -2.03 22.89
CA SER A 164 3.11 -1.85 24.36
C SER A 164 1.77 -1.52 25.00
N GLU A 165 0.81 -1.07 24.19
CA GLU A 165 -0.58 -0.76 24.59
C GLU A 165 -1.58 -1.78 24.04
N GLY A 166 -1.08 -2.93 23.55
CA GLY A 166 -1.88 -4.02 23.04
C GLY A 166 -2.27 -3.88 21.56
N GLY A 167 -1.66 -2.93 20.83
CA GLY A 167 -1.89 -2.77 19.40
C GLY A 167 -1.23 -3.87 18.57
N PHE A 168 -1.85 -4.23 17.44
CA PHE A 168 -1.28 -5.18 16.49
C PHE A 168 -0.26 -4.51 15.57
N GLU A 169 0.89 -5.14 15.44
CA GLU A 169 1.91 -4.80 14.44
C GLU A 169 2.44 -6.07 13.80
N LEU A 170 2.39 -6.16 12.47
CA LEU A 170 2.98 -7.24 11.70
C LEU A 170 4.18 -6.70 10.93
N PRO A 171 5.31 -7.45 10.92
CA PRO A 171 6.49 -7.07 10.16
C PRO A 171 6.19 -7.05 8.65
N GLU A 172 7.11 -6.46 7.90
CA GLU A 172 7.01 -6.40 6.45
C GLU A 172 6.99 -7.81 5.85
N ALA A 173 5.88 -8.14 5.22
CA ALA A 173 5.67 -9.44 4.58
C ALA A 173 4.52 -9.38 3.57
N LYS A 174 4.45 -10.38 2.68
CA LYS A 174 3.31 -10.64 1.82
C LYS A 174 2.26 -11.43 2.60
N SER A 175 1.61 -10.79 3.56
CA SER A 175 0.66 -11.41 4.47
C SER A 175 -0.79 -11.02 4.18
N ARG A 176 -1.71 -11.88 4.60
CA ARG A 176 -3.15 -11.59 4.69
C ARG A 176 -3.58 -11.68 6.13
N PHE A 177 -4.47 -10.81 6.54
CA PHE A 177 -4.96 -10.83 7.91
C PHE A 177 -6.38 -10.29 8.00
N CYS A 178 -7.07 -10.71 9.05
CA CYS A 178 -8.34 -10.14 9.47
C CYS A 178 -8.47 -10.23 11.00
N TYR A 179 -9.29 -9.34 11.57
CA TYR A 179 -9.68 -9.49 12.96
C TYR A 179 -10.60 -10.70 13.11
N LYS A 180 -10.36 -11.49 14.14
CA LYS A 180 -11.33 -12.40 14.70
C LYS A 180 -12.17 -11.69 15.76
N ASP A 181 -11.51 -10.94 16.62
CA ASP A 181 -12.05 -10.09 17.67
C ASP A 181 -11.00 -9.00 18.01
N ARG A 182 -11.28 -8.14 19.01
CA ARG A 182 -10.40 -7.03 19.39
C ARG A 182 -8.99 -7.46 19.80
N ASP A 183 -8.86 -8.63 20.37
CA ASP A 183 -7.61 -9.13 20.96
C ASP A 183 -6.96 -10.23 20.10
N THR A 184 -7.54 -10.56 18.95
CA THR A 184 -7.08 -11.68 18.13
C THR A 184 -7.12 -11.36 16.64
N LEU A 185 -5.97 -11.50 15.98
CA LEU A 185 -5.86 -11.53 14.52
C LEU A 185 -5.71 -12.97 13.99
N LEU A 186 -6.37 -13.24 12.88
CA LEU A 186 -6.04 -14.37 12.02
C LEU A 186 -5.07 -13.85 10.96
N VAL A 187 -3.89 -14.47 10.88
CA VAL A 187 -2.82 -14.07 9.96
C VAL A 187 -2.45 -15.28 9.09
N GLY A 188 -2.52 -15.10 7.78
CA GLY A 188 -1.97 -16.01 6.79
C GLY A 188 -0.72 -15.34 6.19
N GLY A 189 0.42 -16.00 6.30
CA GLY A 189 1.70 -15.47 5.86
C GLY A 189 2.83 -16.44 6.21
N VAL A 190 4.04 -15.99 5.98
CA VAL A 190 5.23 -16.76 6.27
C VAL A 190 5.60 -16.62 7.73
N PHE A 191 5.70 -17.73 8.45
CA PHE A 191 6.10 -17.78 9.85
C PHE A 191 7.47 -18.42 10.08
N GLY A 192 8.16 -18.86 9.01
CA GLY A 192 9.49 -19.45 9.06
C GLY A 192 10.10 -19.59 7.66
N ASP A 193 11.43 -19.69 7.60
CA ASP A 193 12.19 -19.71 6.33
C ASP A 193 11.86 -20.93 5.45
N GLU A 194 11.34 -22.02 6.04
CA GLU A 194 11.00 -23.26 5.32
C GLU A 194 9.62 -23.24 4.65
N GLU A 195 8.83 -22.17 4.90
CA GLU A 195 7.43 -22.06 4.43
C GLU A 195 7.28 -21.08 3.27
N MET A 196 8.38 -20.50 2.78
CA MET A 196 8.38 -19.55 1.67
C MET A 196 8.67 -20.21 0.34
N THR A 197 7.96 -19.77 -0.68
CA THR A 197 8.42 -19.89 -2.06
C THR A 197 9.56 -18.90 -2.33
N ASP A 198 10.38 -19.12 -3.36
CA ASP A 198 11.47 -18.20 -3.76
C ASP A 198 10.97 -16.78 -4.06
N SER A 199 9.68 -16.63 -4.37
CA SER A 199 9.02 -15.33 -4.57
C SER A 199 8.48 -14.67 -3.29
N GLY A 200 8.69 -15.28 -2.11
CA GLY A 200 8.28 -14.75 -0.80
C GLY A 200 6.79 -14.88 -0.49
N TYR A 201 6.10 -15.85 -1.11
CA TYR A 201 4.72 -16.23 -0.76
C TYR A 201 4.71 -17.51 0.07
N ALA A 202 3.74 -17.58 1.01
CA ALA A 202 3.42 -18.80 1.75
C ALA A 202 2.61 -19.78 0.89
#